data_610b0b1a1c4b1757c46ad45dc6d3cfc0
#
_entry.id   610b0b1a1c4b1757c46ad45dc6d3cfc0
#
_cell.length_a   1.000
_cell.length_b   1.000
_cell.length_c   1.000
_cell.angle_alpha   90.00
_cell.angle_beta   90.00
_cell.angle_gamma   90.00
#
_symmetry.space_group_name_H-M   'P 1'
#
loop_
_entity.id
_entity.type
_entity.pdbx_description
1 polymer ?
#
loop_
_entity_poly.entity_id
_entity_poly.type
_entity_poly.pdbx_seq_one_letter_code
_entity_poly.pdbx_strand_id
1 'polypeptide(L)'
;MQDLIYSTVKHQSVKAMKWMTSAEVGTRLLQLGVSIVLARLLGPSVFGVFGVCLIFFRLVGALGDLGFSTVIIQKEDLTRKMIGSAATLSLLFSCMLCMGLYLSASYAYYFFPYEGLVDVLRAFSFVFILEGFCIILRSIFIRELRFKALTVVQLLALVMGSGISLLLAFHGMGVWSLIIGLYTETGLQVLFFVILSRRAIRPQIDTVSTKENFQFALKVLLTRASYFLNANLGALLVGKYLGEYSLGLYVVAYGLMDAPVQRISKSIGIVSFTTLSKFQKNTEEFGKLYGTINHYFSLVVFAVFIGLFIISQKFVVSFYGNAWQGMVVPLRLLCFAGIFRSLLVISSASLVALNKVEIELGISLVQGLLMLILALLLLQFGTAGVCLGVACAHGVGYLTSLFILASKLKQTWTECLIHLYHSVVPSGVMVLISGLIWVLFKDSFTNLTFLIANIAACGTGFVLTVFWMDGTFFKQARKFLFV
;
A
#
# COMPACT_ATOMS: atom_id res chain seq x y z
N MET A 1 -3.38 23.19 35.57
CA MET A 1 -4.42 23.14 34.52
C MET A 1 -3.86 22.62 33.20
N GLN A 2 -2.71 23.09 32.72
CA GLN A 2 -2.06 22.58 31.50
C GLN A 2 -1.66 21.10 31.59
N ASP A 3 -1.10 20.64 32.70
CA ASP A 3 -0.70 19.23 32.88
C ASP A 3 -1.92 18.28 32.93
N LEU A 4 -3.05 18.72 33.48
CA LEU A 4 -4.29 17.93 33.49
C LEU A 4 -4.88 17.82 32.06
N ILE A 5 -4.85 18.89 31.29
CA ILE A 5 -5.28 18.90 29.90
C ILE A 5 -4.36 17.98 29.06
N TYR A 6 -3.03 18.08 29.25
CA TYR A 6 -2.05 17.26 28.56
C TYR A 6 -2.23 15.76 28.88
N SER A 7 -2.40 15.40 30.16
CA SER A 7 -2.61 14.00 30.56
C SER A 7 -3.93 13.43 30.03
N THR A 8 -5.01 14.23 30.03
CA THR A 8 -6.32 13.83 29.50
C THR A 8 -6.27 13.62 27.98
N VAL A 9 -5.66 14.57 27.26
CA VAL A 9 -5.48 14.45 25.79
C VAL A 9 -4.59 13.26 25.45
N LYS A 10 -3.49 13.04 26.19
CA LYS A 10 -2.61 11.88 26.01
C LYS A 10 -3.36 10.56 26.21
N HIS A 11 -4.14 10.45 27.28
CA HIS A 11 -4.90 9.22 27.57
C HIS A 11 -6.00 8.94 26.55
N GLN A 12 -6.71 9.99 26.13
CA GLN A 12 -7.72 9.88 25.06
C GLN A 12 -7.08 9.51 23.73
N SER A 13 -5.93 10.10 23.39
CA SER A 13 -5.20 9.79 22.15
C SER A 13 -4.70 8.35 22.13
N VAL A 14 -4.16 7.83 23.22
CA VAL A 14 -3.71 6.42 23.32
C VAL A 14 -4.88 5.45 23.20
N LYS A 15 -6.02 5.74 23.87
CA LYS A 15 -7.22 4.90 23.76
C LYS A 15 -7.83 4.93 22.36
N ALA A 16 -7.87 6.11 21.73
CA ALA A 16 -8.30 6.26 20.34
C ALA A 16 -7.38 5.52 19.36
N MET A 17 -6.07 5.58 19.59
CA MET A 17 -5.07 4.90 18.74
C MET A 17 -5.19 3.37 18.85
N LYS A 18 -5.35 2.80 20.05
CA LYS A 18 -5.59 1.36 20.24
C LYS A 18 -6.87 0.91 19.53
N TRP A 19 -7.96 1.67 19.67
CA TRP A 19 -9.22 1.40 18.99
C TRP A 19 -9.07 1.45 17.47
N MET A 20 -8.42 2.51 16.93
CA MET A 20 -8.15 2.64 15.50
C MET A 20 -7.37 1.47 14.96
N THR A 21 -6.27 1.09 15.62
CA THR A 21 -5.42 -0.01 15.16
C THR A 21 -6.18 -1.33 15.13
N SER A 22 -6.95 -1.65 16.18
CA SER A 22 -7.73 -2.89 16.24
C SER A 22 -8.83 -2.93 15.18
N ALA A 23 -9.55 -1.82 15.02
CA ALA A 23 -10.62 -1.72 14.02
C ALA A 23 -10.05 -1.73 12.59
N GLU A 24 -8.89 -1.12 12.37
CA GLU A 24 -8.22 -1.16 11.07
C GLU A 24 -7.78 -2.58 10.69
N VAL A 25 -7.23 -3.35 11.64
CA VAL A 25 -6.88 -4.76 11.42
C VAL A 25 -8.13 -5.56 11.05
N GLY A 26 -9.22 -5.41 11.81
CA GLY A 26 -10.49 -6.08 11.51
C GLY A 26 -11.05 -5.73 10.13
N THR A 27 -11.05 -4.44 9.78
CA THR A 27 -11.49 -3.95 8.46
C THR A 27 -10.68 -4.58 7.33
N ARG A 28 -9.37 -4.76 7.54
CA ARG A 28 -8.48 -5.34 6.51
C ARG A 28 -8.63 -6.84 6.36
N LEU A 29 -8.82 -7.55 7.45
CA LEU A 29 -9.13 -8.99 7.39
C LEU A 29 -10.46 -9.23 6.66
N LEU A 30 -11.47 -8.42 6.95
CA LEU A 30 -12.73 -8.45 6.23
C LEU A 30 -12.54 -8.16 4.73
N GLN A 31 -11.81 -7.11 4.40
CA GLN A 31 -11.52 -6.71 3.02
C GLN A 31 -10.78 -7.80 2.24
N LEU A 32 -9.78 -8.44 2.86
CA LEU A 32 -9.08 -9.59 2.28
C LEU A 32 -10.02 -10.78 2.09
N GLY A 33 -10.83 -11.12 3.09
CA GLY A 33 -11.79 -12.21 2.98
C GLY A 33 -12.79 -12.00 1.85
N VAL A 34 -13.40 -10.82 1.78
CA VAL A 34 -14.32 -10.45 0.69
C VAL A 34 -13.62 -10.48 -0.66
N SER A 35 -12.40 -9.91 -0.76
CA SER A 35 -11.63 -9.93 -2.01
C SER A 35 -11.33 -11.35 -2.50
N ILE A 36 -11.01 -12.27 -1.59
CA ILE A 36 -10.78 -13.68 -1.92
C ILE A 36 -12.06 -14.33 -2.46
N VAL A 37 -13.20 -14.12 -1.80
CA VAL A 37 -14.47 -14.70 -2.23
C VAL A 37 -14.88 -14.14 -3.59
N LEU A 38 -14.80 -12.83 -3.78
CA LEU A 38 -15.09 -12.19 -5.07
C LEU A 38 -14.14 -12.67 -6.17
N ALA A 39 -12.84 -12.80 -5.88
CA ALA A 39 -11.86 -13.31 -6.83
C ALA A 39 -12.18 -14.75 -7.26
N ARG A 40 -12.60 -15.59 -6.32
CA ARG A 40 -13.00 -16.97 -6.60
C ARG A 40 -14.26 -17.09 -7.46
N LEU A 41 -15.22 -16.17 -7.26
CA LEU A 41 -16.49 -16.14 -8.00
C LEU A 41 -16.31 -15.58 -9.41
N LEU A 42 -15.55 -14.51 -9.55
CA LEU A 42 -15.48 -13.71 -10.78
C LEU A 42 -14.34 -14.12 -11.72
N GLY A 43 -13.28 -14.73 -11.16
CA GLY A 43 -12.12 -15.16 -11.94
C GLY A 43 -11.14 -14.03 -12.34
N PRO A 44 -9.99 -14.39 -12.95
CA PRO A 44 -8.91 -13.43 -13.22
C PRO A 44 -9.26 -12.37 -14.26
N SER A 45 -9.97 -12.69 -15.35
CA SER A 45 -10.28 -11.71 -16.41
C SER A 45 -11.12 -10.55 -15.90
N VAL A 46 -12.15 -10.81 -15.09
CA VAL A 46 -12.98 -9.75 -14.48
C VAL A 46 -12.13 -8.86 -13.57
N PHE A 47 -11.23 -9.45 -12.78
CA PHE A 47 -10.29 -8.70 -11.96
C PHE A 47 -9.25 -7.92 -12.79
N GLY A 48 -8.96 -8.37 -14.02
CA GLY A 48 -8.13 -7.64 -14.98
C GLY A 48 -8.80 -6.35 -15.45
N VAL A 49 -10.06 -6.44 -15.91
CA VAL A 49 -10.85 -5.27 -16.31
C VAL A 49 -10.99 -4.30 -15.13
N PHE A 50 -11.35 -4.80 -13.95
CA PHE A 50 -11.41 -3.98 -12.74
C PHE A 50 -10.05 -3.42 -12.34
N GLY A 51 -8.96 -4.13 -12.62
CA GLY A 51 -7.59 -3.67 -12.40
C GLY A 51 -7.26 -2.39 -13.16
N VAL A 52 -7.75 -2.23 -14.39
CA VAL A 52 -7.63 -0.97 -15.15
C VAL A 52 -8.36 0.15 -14.40
N CYS A 53 -9.59 -0.10 -13.92
CA CYS A 53 -10.33 0.88 -13.11
C CYS A 53 -9.55 1.28 -11.84
N LEU A 54 -8.94 0.31 -11.16
CA LEU A 54 -8.13 0.57 -9.96
C LEU A 54 -6.89 1.41 -10.24
N ILE A 55 -6.26 1.28 -11.40
CA ILE A 55 -5.13 2.15 -11.80
C ILE A 55 -5.62 3.61 -11.86
N PHE A 56 -6.74 3.88 -12.52
CA PHE A 56 -7.32 5.22 -12.57
C PHE A 56 -7.80 5.72 -11.21
N PHE A 57 -8.36 4.83 -10.38
CA PHE A 57 -8.76 5.18 -9.01
C PHE A 57 -7.60 5.62 -8.14
N ARG A 58 -6.47 4.91 -8.22
CA ARG A 58 -5.24 5.29 -7.52
C ARG A 58 -4.67 6.61 -8.03
N LEU A 59 -4.82 6.90 -9.33
CA LEU A 59 -4.44 8.18 -9.90
C LEU A 59 -5.23 9.32 -9.25
N VAL A 60 -6.54 9.17 -9.13
CA VAL A 60 -7.39 10.17 -8.46
C VAL A 60 -7.06 10.28 -6.97
N GLY A 61 -6.84 9.16 -6.29
CA GLY A 61 -6.41 9.17 -4.89
C GLY A 61 -5.06 9.88 -4.68
N ALA A 62 -4.17 9.82 -5.68
CA ALA A 62 -2.89 10.51 -5.64
C ALA A 62 -2.98 12.00 -5.96
N LEU A 63 -3.83 12.38 -6.91
CA LEU A 63 -3.91 13.73 -7.47
C LEU A 63 -5.16 14.51 -7.02
N GLY A 64 -6.24 13.81 -6.67
CA GLY A 64 -7.61 14.33 -6.57
C GLY A 64 -7.85 15.40 -5.50
N ASP A 65 -7.00 15.50 -4.50
CA ASP A 65 -7.16 16.51 -3.46
C ASP A 65 -6.27 17.75 -3.62
N LEU A 66 -5.37 17.76 -4.61
CA LEU A 66 -4.39 18.84 -4.83
C LEU A 66 -3.67 19.31 -3.55
N GLY A 67 -3.60 18.45 -2.50
CA GLY A 67 -3.04 18.79 -1.20
C GLY A 67 -4.00 19.55 -0.26
N PHE A 68 -5.24 19.83 -0.65
CA PHE A 68 -6.20 20.53 0.20
C PHE A 68 -6.52 19.78 1.51
N SER A 69 -6.52 18.45 1.48
CA SER A 69 -6.65 17.64 2.71
C SER A 69 -5.55 17.98 3.71
N THR A 70 -4.32 18.15 3.25
CA THR A 70 -3.18 18.53 4.10
C THR A 70 -3.37 19.93 4.69
N VAL A 71 -3.81 20.89 3.88
CA VAL A 71 -4.10 22.26 4.34
C VAL A 71 -5.21 22.26 5.40
N ILE A 72 -6.30 21.50 5.19
CA ILE A 72 -7.39 21.38 6.16
C ILE A 72 -6.89 20.82 7.50
N ILE A 73 -5.98 19.84 7.47
CA ILE A 73 -5.48 19.20 8.70
C ILE A 73 -4.46 20.07 9.44
N GLN A 74 -3.55 20.75 8.73
CA GLN A 74 -2.38 21.40 9.31
C GLN A 74 -2.57 22.89 9.66
N LYS A 75 -3.42 23.61 8.91
CA LYS A 75 -3.54 25.06 9.12
C LYS A 75 -4.25 25.38 10.43
N GLU A 76 -3.61 26.18 11.30
CA GLU A 76 -4.14 26.55 12.62
C GLU A 76 -5.44 27.35 12.50
N ASP A 77 -5.43 28.43 11.73
CA ASP A 77 -6.57 29.33 11.52
C ASP A 77 -7.41 28.91 10.31
N LEU A 78 -8.17 27.83 10.46
CA LEU A 78 -9.06 27.33 9.41
C LEU A 78 -10.43 28.00 9.46
N THR A 79 -10.70 28.90 8.51
CA THR A 79 -12.01 29.54 8.39
C THR A 79 -13.01 28.65 7.65
N ARG A 80 -14.33 28.87 7.88
CA ARG A 80 -15.38 28.19 7.11
C ARG A 80 -15.25 28.45 5.59
N LYS A 81 -14.78 29.64 5.21
CA LYS A 81 -14.55 30.02 3.82
C LYS A 81 -13.46 29.14 3.19
N MET A 82 -12.39 28.86 3.90
CA MET A 82 -11.29 28.02 3.42
C MET A 82 -11.73 26.56 3.23
N ILE A 83 -12.54 26.02 4.16
CA ILE A 83 -13.11 24.67 3.99
C ILE A 83 -14.01 24.63 2.78
N GLY A 84 -14.88 25.63 2.60
CA GLY A 84 -15.75 25.74 1.45
C GLY A 84 -14.98 25.85 0.13
N SER A 85 -13.91 26.65 0.10
CA SER A 85 -13.04 26.79 -1.07
C SER A 85 -12.29 25.48 -1.41
N ALA A 86 -11.70 24.83 -0.41
CA ALA A 86 -11.04 23.54 -0.58
C ALA A 86 -12.01 22.47 -1.12
N ALA A 87 -13.23 22.42 -0.58
CA ALA A 87 -14.25 21.49 -1.04
C ALA A 87 -14.71 21.77 -2.49
N THR A 88 -14.92 23.05 -2.83
CA THR A 88 -15.30 23.44 -4.18
C THR A 88 -14.22 23.12 -5.20
N LEU A 89 -12.96 23.44 -4.90
CA LEU A 89 -11.82 23.18 -5.78
C LEU A 89 -11.56 21.68 -5.94
N SER A 90 -11.63 20.91 -4.86
CA SER A 90 -11.52 19.45 -4.92
C SER A 90 -12.63 18.83 -5.75
N LEU A 91 -13.86 19.31 -5.61
CA LEU A 91 -14.99 18.82 -6.39
C LEU A 91 -14.85 19.18 -7.87
N LEU A 92 -14.49 20.43 -8.21
CA LEU A 92 -14.24 20.88 -9.58
C LEU A 92 -13.14 20.03 -10.24
N PHE A 93 -12.04 19.79 -9.51
CA PHE A 93 -10.97 18.96 -10.00
C PHE A 93 -11.39 17.49 -10.21
N SER A 94 -12.17 16.95 -9.28
CA SER A 94 -12.74 15.60 -9.41
C SER A 94 -13.73 15.49 -10.59
N CYS A 95 -14.52 16.53 -10.83
CA CYS A 95 -15.39 16.63 -12.03
C CYS A 95 -14.53 16.70 -13.32
N MET A 96 -13.44 17.45 -13.31
CA MET A 96 -12.51 17.51 -14.44
C MET A 96 -11.89 16.13 -14.71
N LEU A 97 -11.44 15.42 -13.68
CA LEU A 97 -10.91 14.06 -13.80
C LEU A 97 -11.97 13.06 -14.27
N CYS A 98 -13.21 13.18 -13.77
CA CYS A 98 -14.35 12.39 -14.23
C CYS A 98 -14.61 12.62 -15.73
N MET A 99 -14.73 13.87 -16.16
CA MET A 99 -14.93 14.23 -17.57
C MET A 99 -13.75 13.75 -18.43
N GLY A 100 -12.51 13.95 -17.95
CA GLY A 100 -11.31 13.48 -18.62
C GLY A 100 -11.31 11.98 -18.88
N LEU A 101 -11.62 11.17 -17.84
CA LEU A 101 -11.72 9.72 -17.99
C LEU A 101 -12.91 9.30 -18.87
N TYR A 102 -14.06 9.94 -18.69
CA TYR A 102 -15.27 9.64 -19.48
C TYR A 102 -15.04 9.84 -20.97
N LEU A 103 -14.43 10.98 -21.35
CA LEU A 103 -14.12 11.30 -22.73
C LEU A 103 -12.97 10.46 -23.29
N SER A 104 -11.95 10.19 -22.47
CA SER A 104 -10.80 9.39 -22.88
C SER A 104 -11.05 7.87 -22.84
N ALA A 105 -12.17 7.40 -22.30
CA ALA A 105 -12.47 5.98 -22.18
C ALA A 105 -12.41 5.23 -23.52
N SER A 106 -12.85 5.86 -24.62
CA SER A 106 -12.75 5.29 -25.97
C SER A 106 -11.30 5.13 -26.43
N TYR A 107 -10.40 6.05 -26.03
CA TYR A 107 -8.97 5.95 -26.32
C TYR A 107 -8.29 4.89 -25.45
N ALA A 108 -8.80 4.65 -24.23
CA ALA A 108 -8.30 3.58 -23.37
C ALA A 108 -8.42 2.19 -24.03
N TYR A 109 -9.40 1.98 -24.90
CA TYR A 109 -9.54 0.76 -25.67
C TYR A 109 -8.35 0.47 -26.62
N TYR A 110 -7.75 1.49 -27.21
CA TYR A 110 -6.53 1.32 -28.02
C TYR A 110 -5.33 0.87 -27.18
N PHE A 111 -5.34 1.20 -25.89
CA PHE A 111 -4.28 0.82 -24.98
C PHE A 111 -4.57 -0.52 -24.29
N PHE A 112 -5.82 -0.77 -23.95
CA PHE A 112 -6.36 -1.98 -23.31
C PHE A 112 -7.54 -2.52 -24.13
N PRO A 113 -7.33 -3.40 -25.12
CA PRO A 113 -8.40 -3.89 -26.00
C PRO A 113 -9.26 -4.94 -25.30
N TYR A 114 -9.95 -4.57 -24.21
CA TYR A 114 -10.81 -5.46 -23.44
C TYR A 114 -12.28 -5.21 -23.79
N GLU A 115 -13.04 -6.29 -23.97
CA GLU A 115 -14.48 -6.17 -24.25
C GLU A 115 -15.22 -5.48 -23.10
N GLY A 116 -16.10 -4.53 -23.43
CA GLY A 116 -16.90 -3.77 -22.45
C GLY A 116 -16.12 -2.77 -21.59
N LEU A 117 -14.79 -2.64 -21.74
CA LEU A 117 -13.97 -1.75 -20.91
C LEU A 117 -14.43 -0.29 -21.01
N VAL A 118 -14.85 0.17 -22.20
CA VAL A 118 -15.27 1.56 -22.42
C VAL A 118 -16.47 1.92 -21.54
N ASP A 119 -17.48 1.06 -21.52
CA ASP A 119 -18.69 1.29 -20.72
C ASP A 119 -18.39 1.23 -19.23
N VAL A 120 -17.53 0.27 -18.85
CA VAL A 120 -17.05 0.12 -17.48
C VAL A 120 -16.27 1.36 -17.02
N LEU A 121 -15.35 1.91 -17.83
CA LEU A 121 -14.59 3.11 -17.50
C LEU A 121 -15.47 4.36 -17.46
N ARG A 122 -16.41 4.50 -18.40
CA ARG A 122 -17.39 5.60 -18.37
C ARG A 122 -18.24 5.57 -17.11
N ALA A 123 -18.79 4.42 -16.76
CA ALA A 123 -19.49 4.27 -15.50
C ALA A 123 -18.57 4.58 -14.32
N PHE A 124 -17.39 3.96 -14.28
CA PHE A 124 -16.43 4.12 -13.21
C PHE A 124 -15.98 5.58 -12.97
N SER A 125 -15.93 6.41 -14.01
CA SER A 125 -15.47 7.80 -13.91
C SER A 125 -16.26 8.63 -12.89
N PHE A 126 -17.55 8.36 -12.70
CA PHE A 126 -18.38 9.08 -11.74
C PHE A 126 -18.01 8.80 -10.26
N VAL A 127 -17.31 7.68 -9.97
CA VAL A 127 -16.77 7.41 -8.62
C VAL A 127 -15.82 8.53 -8.17
N PHE A 128 -15.16 9.21 -9.11
CA PHE A 128 -14.23 10.29 -8.82
C PHE A 128 -14.90 11.48 -8.14
N ILE A 129 -16.13 11.79 -8.54
CA ILE A 129 -16.90 12.87 -7.93
C ILE A 129 -17.21 12.54 -6.47
N LEU A 130 -17.65 11.29 -6.21
CA LEU A 130 -17.92 10.82 -4.85
C LEU A 130 -16.66 10.81 -3.99
N GLU A 131 -15.53 10.32 -4.53
CA GLU A 131 -14.27 10.24 -3.79
C GLU A 131 -13.70 11.64 -3.49
N GLY A 132 -13.78 12.58 -4.44
CA GLY A 132 -13.37 13.97 -4.21
C GLY A 132 -14.11 14.63 -3.06
N PHE A 133 -15.40 14.37 -2.94
CA PHE A 133 -16.20 14.83 -1.81
C PHE A 133 -15.84 14.10 -0.51
N CYS A 134 -15.65 12.81 -0.59
CA CYS A 134 -15.28 11.95 0.54
C CYS A 134 -13.93 12.35 1.17
N ILE A 135 -12.92 12.69 0.36
CA ILE A 135 -11.58 13.11 0.82
C ILE A 135 -11.68 14.34 1.74
N ILE A 136 -12.44 15.34 1.34
CA ILE A 136 -12.60 16.58 2.14
C ILE A 136 -13.34 16.30 3.44
N LEU A 137 -14.44 15.56 3.39
CA LEU A 137 -15.18 15.19 4.60
C LEU A 137 -14.31 14.40 5.57
N ARG A 138 -13.57 13.41 5.07
CA ARG A 138 -12.62 12.61 5.85
C ARG A 138 -11.57 13.47 6.54
N SER A 139 -11.03 14.48 5.85
CA SER A 139 -10.02 15.40 6.38
C SER A 139 -10.54 16.24 7.55
N ILE A 140 -11.81 16.63 7.52
CA ILE A 140 -12.48 17.33 8.61
C ILE A 140 -12.55 16.43 9.86
N PHE A 141 -12.96 15.16 9.70
CA PHE A 141 -13.02 14.21 10.83
C PHE A 141 -11.64 13.91 11.41
N ILE A 142 -10.59 13.84 10.57
CA ILE A 142 -9.20 13.69 11.03
C ILE A 142 -8.77 14.91 11.84
N ARG A 143 -9.03 16.12 11.34
CA ARG A 143 -8.72 17.36 12.05
C ARG A 143 -9.43 17.46 13.42
N GLU A 144 -10.68 17.04 13.46
CA GLU A 144 -11.48 17.05 14.69
C GLU A 144 -11.14 15.89 15.65
N LEU A 145 -10.13 15.06 15.30
CA LEU A 145 -9.72 13.86 16.05
C LEU A 145 -10.88 12.87 16.29
N ARG A 146 -11.90 12.89 15.44
CA ARG A 146 -13.08 12.03 15.51
C ARG A 146 -12.83 10.66 14.88
N PHE A 147 -11.73 10.03 15.25
CA PHE A 147 -11.26 8.78 14.66
C PHE A 147 -12.24 7.62 14.83
N LYS A 148 -12.96 7.55 15.96
CA LYS A 148 -13.98 6.51 16.17
C LYS A 148 -15.10 6.61 15.12
N ALA A 149 -15.63 7.82 14.88
CA ALA A 149 -16.66 8.03 13.87
C ALA A 149 -16.14 7.71 12.47
N LEU A 150 -14.90 8.16 12.15
CA LEU A 150 -14.23 7.85 10.89
C LEU A 150 -14.19 6.35 10.62
N THR A 151 -13.69 5.57 11.59
CA THR A 151 -13.53 4.12 11.44
C THR A 151 -14.88 3.40 11.36
N VAL A 152 -15.88 3.80 12.16
CA VAL A 152 -17.21 3.20 12.11
C VAL A 152 -17.88 3.43 10.75
N VAL A 153 -17.81 4.66 10.22
CA VAL A 153 -18.35 4.98 8.88
C VAL A 153 -17.68 4.14 7.81
N GLN A 154 -16.35 4.06 7.83
CA GLN A 154 -15.60 3.26 6.84
C GLN A 154 -15.94 1.77 6.94
N LEU A 155 -16.06 1.23 8.16
CA LEU A 155 -16.39 -0.18 8.36
C LEU A 155 -17.81 -0.51 7.89
N LEU A 156 -18.81 0.32 8.26
CA LEU A 156 -20.19 0.12 7.83
C LEU A 156 -20.34 0.21 6.31
N ALA A 157 -19.71 1.21 5.71
CA ALA A 157 -19.73 1.39 4.26
C ALA A 157 -19.05 0.20 3.54
N LEU A 158 -17.91 -0.27 4.05
CA LEU A 158 -17.22 -1.45 3.53
C LEU A 158 -18.11 -2.71 3.62
N VAL A 159 -18.72 -2.97 4.77
CA VAL A 159 -19.59 -4.15 4.96
C VAL A 159 -20.77 -4.12 3.98
N MET A 160 -21.43 -2.97 3.86
CA MET A 160 -22.58 -2.83 2.96
C MET A 160 -22.17 -2.89 1.48
N GLY A 161 -21.11 -2.18 1.10
CA GLY A 161 -20.58 -2.21 -0.26
C GLY A 161 -20.09 -3.60 -0.67
N SER A 162 -19.36 -4.28 0.23
CA SER A 162 -18.91 -5.65 0.01
C SER A 162 -20.07 -6.64 -0.06
N GLY A 163 -21.08 -6.48 0.79
CA GLY A 163 -22.30 -7.30 0.76
C GLY A 163 -23.04 -7.19 -0.58
N ILE A 164 -23.20 -5.98 -1.09
CA ILE A 164 -23.80 -5.74 -2.42
C ILE A 164 -22.92 -6.33 -3.53
N SER A 165 -21.58 -6.12 -3.47
CA SER A 165 -20.67 -6.75 -4.43
C SER A 165 -20.84 -8.27 -4.48
N LEU A 166 -20.89 -8.93 -3.33
CA LEU A 166 -21.07 -10.38 -3.25
C LEU A 166 -22.41 -10.82 -3.81
N LEU A 167 -23.51 -10.15 -3.43
CA LEU A 167 -24.85 -10.46 -3.95
C LEU A 167 -24.88 -10.37 -5.47
N LEU A 168 -24.37 -9.29 -6.05
CA LEU A 168 -24.35 -9.08 -7.51
C LEU A 168 -23.41 -10.05 -8.22
N ALA A 169 -22.27 -10.43 -7.59
CA ALA A 169 -21.37 -11.44 -8.12
C ALA A 169 -22.03 -12.83 -8.19
N PHE A 170 -22.83 -13.20 -7.17
CA PHE A 170 -23.63 -14.43 -7.19
C PHE A 170 -24.70 -14.44 -8.28
N HIS A 171 -25.23 -13.27 -8.65
CA HIS A 171 -26.15 -13.11 -9.78
C HIS A 171 -25.45 -13.04 -11.15
N GLY A 172 -24.14 -13.22 -11.22
CA GLY A 172 -23.39 -13.26 -12.47
C GLY A 172 -23.14 -11.92 -13.14
N MET A 173 -23.23 -10.79 -12.41
CA MET A 173 -23.03 -9.45 -12.97
C MET A 173 -21.56 -9.11 -13.29
N GLY A 174 -20.62 -10.05 -13.15
CA GLY A 174 -19.22 -9.89 -13.53
C GLY A 174 -18.58 -8.63 -12.92
N VAL A 175 -17.92 -7.82 -13.75
CA VAL A 175 -17.21 -6.60 -13.31
C VAL A 175 -18.15 -5.56 -12.68
N TRP A 176 -19.41 -5.52 -13.09
CA TRP A 176 -20.40 -4.59 -12.55
C TRP A 176 -20.65 -4.79 -11.07
N SER A 177 -20.52 -6.03 -10.57
CA SER A 177 -20.62 -6.30 -9.13
C SER A 177 -19.58 -5.53 -8.31
N LEU A 178 -18.35 -5.43 -8.81
CA LEU A 178 -17.24 -4.71 -8.16
C LEU A 178 -17.46 -3.18 -8.23
N ILE A 179 -17.95 -2.70 -9.38
CA ILE A 179 -18.19 -1.27 -9.58
C ILE A 179 -19.36 -0.78 -8.71
N ILE A 180 -20.49 -1.47 -8.73
CA ILE A 180 -21.65 -1.10 -7.91
C ILE A 180 -21.33 -1.21 -6.43
N GLY A 181 -20.55 -2.22 -6.02
CA GLY A 181 -20.08 -2.32 -4.65
C GLY A 181 -19.23 -1.14 -4.22
N LEU A 182 -18.29 -0.69 -5.08
CA LEU A 182 -17.46 0.48 -4.81
C LEU A 182 -18.29 1.77 -4.76
N TYR A 183 -19.27 1.92 -5.64
CA TYR A 183 -20.24 3.03 -5.60
C TYR A 183 -21.00 3.07 -4.28
N THR A 184 -21.48 1.90 -3.85
CA THR A 184 -22.22 1.77 -2.59
C THR A 184 -21.30 2.13 -1.42
N GLU A 185 -20.09 1.61 -1.38
CA GLU A 185 -19.11 1.89 -0.32
C GLU A 185 -18.82 3.39 -0.26
N THR A 186 -18.42 4.00 -1.39
CA THR A 186 -18.04 5.42 -1.42
C THR A 186 -19.25 6.33 -1.17
N GLY A 187 -20.41 6.00 -1.76
CA GLY A 187 -21.64 6.76 -1.57
C GLY A 187 -22.13 6.75 -0.12
N LEU A 188 -22.08 5.60 0.55
CA LEU A 188 -22.41 5.48 1.96
C LEU A 188 -21.41 6.21 2.86
N GLN A 189 -20.09 6.19 2.53
CA GLN A 189 -19.13 7.00 3.25
C GLN A 189 -19.48 8.48 3.17
N VAL A 190 -19.77 9.00 1.98
CA VAL A 190 -20.21 10.40 1.79
C VAL A 190 -21.45 10.68 2.59
N LEU A 191 -22.49 9.85 2.46
CA LEU A 191 -23.77 10.02 3.16
C LEU A 191 -23.58 10.08 4.69
N PHE A 192 -22.88 9.11 5.26
CA PHE A 192 -22.65 9.06 6.70
C PHE A 192 -21.76 10.20 7.20
N PHE A 193 -20.72 10.59 6.45
CA PHE A 193 -19.91 11.75 6.82
C PHE A 193 -20.72 13.05 6.76
N VAL A 194 -21.60 13.24 5.78
CA VAL A 194 -22.49 14.42 5.71
C VAL A 194 -23.44 14.45 6.91
N ILE A 195 -24.08 13.34 7.23
CA ILE A 195 -25.02 13.25 8.38
C ILE A 195 -24.28 13.55 9.70
N LEU A 196 -23.06 13.04 9.86
CA LEU A 196 -22.30 13.17 11.10
C LEU A 196 -21.52 14.48 11.19
N SER A 197 -21.28 15.20 10.09
CA SER A 197 -20.41 16.38 10.05
C SER A 197 -20.96 17.59 10.80
N ARG A 198 -22.26 17.66 11.04
CA ARG A 198 -22.97 18.81 11.66
C ARG A 198 -22.60 20.18 11.06
N ARG A 199 -21.76 20.25 10.05
CA ARG A 199 -21.28 21.46 9.39
C ARG A 199 -21.81 21.50 7.98
N ALA A 200 -22.53 22.54 7.62
CA ALA A 200 -22.87 22.83 6.24
C ALA A 200 -21.60 23.32 5.51
N ILE A 201 -21.12 22.54 4.55
CA ILE A 201 -20.08 22.97 3.63
C ILE A 201 -20.76 23.81 2.56
N ARG A 202 -20.53 25.13 2.58
CA ARG A 202 -21.04 26.02 1.55
C ARG A 202 -20.00 26.18 0.46
N PRO A 203 -20.31 25.94 -0.82
CA PRO A 203 -19.40 26.20 -1.93
C PRO A 203 -18.98 27.67 -1.93
N GLN A 204 -17.69 27.93 -1.87
CA GLN A 204 -17.11 29.28 -1.92
C GLN A 204 -15.75 29.18 -2.60
N ILE A 205 -15.31 30.24 -3.27
CA ILE A 205 -13.98 30.34 -3.87
C ILE A 205 -13.26 31.52 -3.22
N ASP A 206 -12.16 31.24 -2.54
CA ASP A 206 -11.23 32.24 -2.00
C ASP A 206 -9.99 32.27 -2.89
N THR A 207 -9.90 33.31 -3.73
CA THR A 207 -8.84 33.46 -4.75
C THR A 207 -7.47 33.74 -4.13
N VAL A 208 -7.38 34.37 -2.96
CA VAL A 208 -6.12 34.73 -2.32
C VAL A 208 -5.41 33.48 -1.78
N SER A 209 -6.15 32.62 -1.08
CA SER A 209 -5.61 31.37 -0.55
C SER A 209 -5.23 30.35 -1.63
N THR A 210 -5.85 30.43 -2.80
CA THR A 210 -5.65 29.49 -3.91
C THR A 210 -4.31 29.71 -4.62
N LYS A 211 -3.91 30.97 -4.85
CA LYS A 211 -2.69 31.31 -5.59
C LYS A 211 -1.41 30.96 -4.83
N GLU A 212 -1.38 31.23 -3.53
CA GLU A 212 -0.24 30.89 -2.66
C GLU A 212 -0.01 29.38 -2.55
N ASN A 213 -1.09 28.60 -2.51
CA ASN A 213 -1.02 27.17 -2.38
C ASN A 213 -0.78 26.42 -3.71
N PHE A 214 -0.97 27.07 -4.86
CA PHE A 214 -0.87 26.42 -6.17
C PHE A 214 0.54 25.92 -6.51
N GLN A 215 1.59 26.72 -6.24
CA GLN A 215 2.97 26.29 -6.48
C GLN A 215 3.39 25.12 -5.59
N PHE A 216 2.94 25.13 -4.33
CA PHE A 216 3.15 24.02 -3.41
C PHE A 216 2.39 22.76 -3.88
N ALA A 217 1.12 22.95 -4.29
CA ALA A 217 0.29 21.88 -4.82
C ALA A 217 0.92 21.24 -6.07
N LEU A 218 1.49 22.02 -6.99
CA LEU A 218 2.15 21.52 -8.19
C LEU A 218 3.38 20.66 -7.87
N LYS A 219 4.22 21.07 -6.91
CA LYS A 219 5.37 20.26 -6.48
C LYS A 219 4.93 18.93 -5.85
N VAL A 220 3.89 18.96 -4.99
CA VAL A 220 3.30 17.78 -4.40
C VAL A 220 2.72 16.86 -5.47
N LEU A 221 2.04 17.42 -6.45
CA LEU A 221 1.43 16.69 -7.56
C LEU A 221 2.47 15.95 -8.41
N LEU A 222 3.58 16.61 -8.77
CA LEU A 222 4.68 15.98 -9.52
C LEU A 222 5.32 14.84 -8.75
N THR A 223 5.54 15.03 -7.44
CA THR A 223 6.07 13.96 -6.57
C THR A 223 5.12 12.78 -6.50
N ARG A 224 3.84 13.03 -6.28
CA ARG A 224 2.80 11.98 -6.22
C ARG A 224 2.63 11.26 -7.56
N ALA A 225 2.75 11.98 -8.69
CA ALA A 225 2.70 11.40 -10.03
C ALA A 225 3.87 10.42 -10.27
N SER A 226 5.08 10.76 -9.83
CA SER A 226 6.24 9.86 -9.91
C SER A 226 6.03 8.58 -9.11
N TYR A 227 5.56 8.70 -7.87
CA TYR A 227 5.23 7.53 -7.05
C TYR A 227 4.09 6.68 -7.65
N PHE A 228 3.07 7.34 -8.22
CA PHE A 228 1.98 6.65 -8.90
C PHE A 228 2.48 5.83 -10.09
N LEU A 229 3.32 6.41 -10.93
CA LEU A 229 3.91 5.72 -12.08
C LEU A 229 4.71 4.50 -11.62
N ASN A 230 5.63 4.67 -10.67
CA ASN A 230 6.41 3.57 -10.13
C ASN A 230 5.54 2.43 -9.56
N ALA A 231 4.44 2.76 -8.89
CA ALA A 231 3.55 1.76 -8.29
C ALA A 231 2.68 1.02 -9.31
N ASN A 232 2.36 1.63 -10.46
CA ASN A 232 1.40 1.07 -11.42
C ASN A 232 2.02 0.67 -12.76
N LEU A 233 3.31 0.99 -13.00
CA LEU A 233 3.97 0.72 -14.28
C LEU A 233 3.89 -0.75 -14.68
N GLY A 234 4.13 -1.68 -13.74
CA GLY A 234 4.00 -3.11 -14.00
C GLY A 234 2.58 -3.51 -14.43
N ALA A 235 1.56 -2.98 -13.75
CA ALA A 235 0.17 -3.23 -14.11
C ALA A 235 -0.19 -2.68 -15.51
N LEU A 236 0.30 -1.47 -15.83
CA LEU A 236 0.11 -0.86 -17.15
C LEU A 236 0.71 -1.70 -18.26
N LEU A 237 1.94 -2.20 -18.07
CA LEU A 237 2.62 -3.03 -19.07
C LEU A 237 1.97 -4.41 -19.21
N VAL A 238 1.64 -5.08 -18.10
CA VAL A 238 0.94 -6.36 -18.14
C VAL A 238 -0.42 -6.20 -18.82
N GLY A 239 -1.18 -5.17 -18.47
CA GLY A 239 -2.48 -4.93 -19.06
C GLY A 239 -2.42 -4.66 -20.55
N LYS A 240 -1.47 -3.83 -20.99
CA LYS A 240 -1.32 -3.48 -22.41
C LYS A 240 -0.91 -4.67 -23.28
N TYR A 241 0.08 -5.45 -22.82
CA TYR A 241 0.75 -6.42 -23.69
C TYR A 241 0.34 -7.87 -23.43
N LEU A 242 -0.16 -8.20 -22.25
CA LEU A 242 -0.47 -9.59 -21.86
C LEU A 242 -1.97 -9.85 -21.64
N GLY A 243 -2.81 -8.82 -21.77
CA GLY A 243 -4.26 -8.95 -21.72
C GLY A 243 -4.84 -8.96 -20.29
N GLU A 244 -6.18 -9.01 -20.24
CA GLU A 244 -6.94 -8.86 -19.00
C GLU A 244 -6.73 -10.00 -18.01
N TYR A 245 -6.64 -11.25 -18.48
CA TYR A 245 -6.38 -12.40 -17.63
C TYR A 245 -5.06 -12.24 -16.85
N SER A 246 -3.99 -11.90 -17.56
CA SER A 246 -2.66 -11.68 -16.97
C SER A 246 -2.64 -10.49 -16.04
N LEU A 247 -3.37 -9.42 -16.38
CA LEU A 247 -3.52 -8.24 -15.52
C LEU A 247 -4.24 -8.60 -14.21
N GLY A 248 -5.29 -9.43 -14.27
CA GLY A 248 -5.99 -9.91 -13.09
C GLY A 248 -5.07 -10.67 -12.14
N LEU A 249 -4.29 -11.62 -12.67
CA LEU A 249 -3.28 -12.36 -11.90
C LEU A 249 -2.25 -11.42 -11.26
N TYR A 250 -1.77 -10.43 -12.02
CA TYR A 250 -0.78 -9.47 -11.56
C TYR A 250 -1.33 -8.56 -10.46
N VAL A 251 -2.53 -7.98 -10.66
CA VAL A 251 -3.12 -7.01 -9.72
C VAL A 251 -3.41 -7.66 -8.36
N VAL A 252 -3.91 -8.89 -8.33
CA VAL A 252 -4.16 -9.61 -7.08
C VAL A 252 -2.85 -10.02 -6.41
N ALA A 253 -1.88 -10.55 -7.16
CA ALA A 253 -0.56 -10.89 -6.63
C ALA A 253 0.17 -9.65 -6.07
N TYR A 254 0.12 -8.54 -6.81
CA TYR A 254 0.70 -7.27 -6.39
C TYR A 254 -0.01 -6.72 -5.13
N GLY A 255 -1.32 -6.82 -5.04
CA GLY A 255 -2.09 -6.43 -3.87
C GLY A 255 -1.69 -7.20 -2.61
N LEU A 256 -1.46 -8.51 -2.72
CA LEU A 256 -0.98 -9.35 -1.63
C LEU A 256 0.44 -8.95 -1.16
N MET A 257 1.32 -8.61 -2.09
CA MET A 257 2.66 -8.10 -1.80
C MET A 257 2.62 -6.68 -1.22
N ASP A 258 1.80 -5.80 -1.78
CA ASP A 258 1.75 -4.38 -1.38
C ASP A 258 1.14 -4.18 0.01
N ALA A 259 0.23 -5.05 0.44
CA ALA A 259 -0.44 -4.92 1.73
C ALA A 259 0.52 -4.85 2.94
N PRO A 260 1.50 -5.75 3.12
CA PRO A 260 2.51 -5.62 4.18
C PRO A 260 3.37 -4.36 4.03
N VAL A 261 3.77 -4.00 2.81
CA VAL A 261 4.58 -2.79 2.56
C VAL A 261 3.85 -1.53 3.02
N GLN A 262 2.57 -1.36 2.65
CA GLN A 262 1.78 -0.18 3.01
C GLN A 262 1.52 -0.08 4.52
N ARG A 263 1.49 -1.21 5.23
CA ARG A 263 1.14 -1.26 6.65
C ARG A 263 2.35 -1.20 7.57
N ILE A 264 3.26 -2.12 7.37
CA ILE A 264 4.41 -2.30 8.24
C ILE A 264 5.48 -1.27 7.87
N SER A 265 5.88 -1.25 6.59
CA SER A 265 7.03 -0.47 6.16
C SER A 265 6.79 1.03 6.25
N LYS A 266 5.61 1.52 5.83
CA LYS A 266 5.31 2.96 5.94
C LYS A 266 5.24 3.44 7.38
N SER A 267 4.61 2.67 8.27
CA SER A 267 4.52 3.06 9.69
C SER A 267 5.91 3.15 10.32
N ILE A 268 6.76 2.16 10.08
CA ILE A 268 8.14 2.16 10.57
C ILE A 268 8.97 3.24 9.88
N GLY A 269 8.75 3.52 8.60
CA GLY A 269 9.40 4.60 7.87
C GLY A 269 9.15 5.98 8.48
N ILE A 270 7.91 6.27 8.92
CA ILE A 270 7.57 7.53 9.60
C ILE A 270 8.32 7.63 10.94
N VAL A 271 8.31 6.56 11.74
CA VAL A 271 9.03 6.52 13.03
C VAL A 271 10.53 6.65 12.80
N SER A 272 11.08 5.96 11.80
CA SER A 272 12.50 6.03 11.44
C SER A 272 12.91 7.44 11.05
N PHE A 273 12.14 8.10 10.18
CA PHE A 273 12.39 9.48 9.78
C PHE A 273 12.43 10.42 10.98
N THR A 274 11.40 10.40 11.83
CA THR A 274 11.30 11.30 12.99
C THR A 274 12.40 11.07 14.02
N THR A 275 12.81 9.80 14.20
CA THR A 275 13.86 9.44 15.15
C THR A 275 15.24 9.78 14.61
N LEU A 276 15.54 9.40 13.37
CA LEU A 276 16.82 9.64 12.74
C LEU A 276 17.10 11.14 12.51
N SER A 277 16.06 11.94 12.24
CA SER A 277 16.21 13.39 12.07
C SER A 277 16.76 14.10 13.29
N LYS A 278 16.60 13.54 14.51
CA LYS A 278 17.18 14.09 15.73
C LYS A 278 18.70 13.93 15.79
N PHE A 279 19.24 12.96 15.06
CA PHE A 279 20.68 12.63 15.04
C PHE A 279 21.38 13.04 13.74
N GLN A 280 20.75 13.85 12.88
CA GLN A 280 21.27 14.24 11.58
C GLN A 280 22.68 14.90 11.62
N LYS A 281 23.05 15.51 12.76
CA LYS A 281 24.37 16.16 12.97
C LYS A 281 25.45 15.19 13.45
N ASN A 282 25.07 14.04 14.01
CA ASN A 282 25.99 13.02 14.51
C ASN A 282 25.88 11.77 13.66
N THR A 283 26.75 11.66 12.64
CA THR A 283 26.72 10.57 11.66
C THR A 283 26.99 9.19 12.27
N GLU A 284 27.76 9.13 13.36
CA GLU A 284 28.06 7.85 14.02
C GLU A 284 26.85 7.30 14.76
N GLU A 285 26.18 8.13 15.59
CA GLU A 285 24.95 7.73 16.27
C GLU A 285 23.81 7.45 15.29
N PHE A 286 23.71 8.27 14.23
CA PHE A 286 22.77 8.04 13.14
C PHE A 286 22.97 6.66 12.52
N GLY A 287 24.22 6.29 12.21
CA GLY A 287 24.57 4.99 11.61
C GLY A 287 24.23 3.81 12.52
N LYS A 288 24.56 3.90 13.81
CA LYS A 288 24.21 2.88 14.82
C LYS A 288 22.69 2.69 14.92
N LEU A 289 21.95 3.80 14.96
CA LEU A 289 20.50 3.77 15.06
C LEU A 289 19.85 3.23 13.78
N TYR A 290 20.33 3.66 12.59
CA TYR A 290 19.90 3.12 11.30
C TYR A 290 20.10 1.61 11.24
N GLY A 291 21.30 1.13 11.61
CA GLY A 291 21.62 -0.30 11.65
C GLY A 291 20.68 -1.07 12.56
N THR A 292 20.41 -0.54 13.77
CA THR A 292 19.48 -1.16 14.71
C THR A 292 18.04 -1.23 14.16
N ILE A 293 17.54 -0.15 13.58
CA ILE A 293 16.20 -0.11 12.99
C ILE A 293 16.12 -1.11 11.82
N ASN A 294 17.12 -1.08 10.92
CA ASN A 294 17.15 -1.93 9.74
C ASN A 294 17.25 -3.42 10.13
N HIS A 295 18.03 -3.75 11.17
CA HIS A 295 18.13 -5.11 11.71
C HIS A 295 16.78 -5.66 12.14
N TYR A 296 16.07 -5.00 13.05
CA TYR A 296 14.77 -5.48 13.54
C TYR A 296 13.68 -5.47 12.48
N PHE A 297 13.70 -4.46 11.62
CA PHE A 297 12.76 -4.35 10.55
C PHE A 297 12.94 -5.43 9.48
N SER A 298 14.18 -5.72 9.10
CA SER A 298 14.46 -6.76 8.10
C SER A 298 13.99 -8.14 8.57
N LEU A 299 14.11 -8.47 9.86
CA LEU A 299 13.58 -9.71 10.43
C LEU A 299 12.08 -9.86 10.17
N VAL A 300 11.30 -8.81 10.42
CA VAL A 300 9.85 -8.84 10.17
C VAL A 300 9.53 -8.96 8.67
N VAL A 301 10.23 -8.19 7.84
CA VAL A 301 10.03 -8.18 6.39
C VAL A 301 10.35 -9.55 5.78
N PHE A 302 11.49 -10.12 6.13
CA PHE A 302 11.89 -11.44 5.62
C PHE A 302 10.92 -12.53 6.08
N ALA A 303 10.51 -12.55 7.35
CA ALA A 303 9.53 -13.51 7.86
C ALA A 303 8.22 -13.47 7.06
N VAL A 304 7.69 -12.28 6.82
CA VAL A 304 6.41 -12.10 6.10
C VAL A 304 6.53 -12.53 4.63
N PHE A 305 7.54 -12.04 3.90
CA PHE A 305 7.63 -12.29 2.46
C PHE A 305 8.16 -13.68 2.12
N ILE A 306 9.12 -14.22 2.86
CA ILE A 306 9.58 -15.59 2.69
C ILE A 306 8.48 -16.57 3.14
N GLY A 307 7.76 -16.25 4.22
CA GLY A 307 6.58 -17.00 4.62
C GLY A 307 5.52 -17.06 3.50
N LEU A 308 5.18 -15.91 2.90
CA LEU A 308 4.23 -15.84 1.79
C LEU A 308 4.75 -16.58 0.55
N PHE A 309 6.04 -16.47 0.24
CA PHE A 309 6.71 -17.21 -0.85
C PHE A 309 6.53 -18.72 -0.68
N ILE A 310 6.80 -19.23 0.51
CA ILE A 310 6.72 -20.66 0.85
C ILE A 310 5.30 -21.17 0.66
N ILE A 311 4.32 -20.49 1.26
CA ILE A 311 2.92 -20.96 1.24
C ILE A 311 2.17 -20.62 -0.05
N SER A 312 2.74 -19.81 -0.94
CA SER A 312 2.07 -19.20 -2.11
C SER A 312 1.22 -20.18 -2.93
N GLN A 313 1.75 -21.35 -3.27
CA GLN A 313 1.05 -22.32 -4.11
C GLN A 313 -0.20 -22.88 -3.43
N LYS A 314 -0.05 -23.37 -2.20
CA LYS A 314 -1.17 -23.94 -1.44
C LYS A 314 -2.16 -22.85 -1.03
N PHE A 315 -1.68 -21.64 -0.71
CA PHE A 315 -2.51 -20.49 -0.41
C PHE A 315 -3.38 -20.10 -1.61
N VAL A 316 -2.78 -19.93 -2.79
CA VAL A 316 -3.53 -19.54 -4.00
C VAL A 316 -4.58 -20.61 -4.35
N VAL A 317 -4.21 -21.87 -4.41
CA VAL A 317 -5.15 -22.94 -4.80
C VAL A 317 -6.28 -23.09 -3.76
N SER A 318 -5.97 -23.03 -2.46
CA SER A 318 -6.98 -23.22 -1.40
C SER A 318 -7.97 -22.07 -1.33
N PHE A 319 -7.49 -20.83 -1.39
CA PHE A 319 -8.33 -19.65 -1.18
C PHE A 319 -8.92 -19.10 -2.47
N TYR A 320 -8.11 -18.94 -3.53
CA TYR A 320 -8.56 -18.38 -4.80
C TYR A 320 -9.06 -19.44 -5.79
N GLY A 321 -8.60 -20.67 -5.68
CA GLY A 321 -8.98 -21.78 -6.56
C GLY A 321 -8.04 -21.96 -7.76
N ASN A 322 -8.30 -23.02 -8.55
CA ASN A 322 -7.43 -23.44 -9.64
C ASN A 322 -7.31 -22.41 -10.80
N ALA A 323 -8.35 -21.61 -11.04
CA ALA A 323 -8.32 -20.55 -12.05
C ALA A 323 -7.22 -19.50 -11.82
N TRP A 324 -6.73 -19.40 -10.56
CA TRP A 324 -5.69 -18.47 -10.15
C TRP A 324 -4.29 -19.07 -10.07
N GLN A 325 -4.13 -20.34 -10.46
CA GLN A 325 -2.84 -21.05 -10.36
C GLN A 325 -1.71 -20.31 -11.10
N GLY A 326 -2.02 -19.63 -12.21
CA GLY A 326 -1.07 -18.78 -12.94
C GLY A 326 -0.51 -17.61 -12.12
N MET A 327 -1.13 -17.25 -10.98
CA MET A 327 -0.66 -16.20 -10.08
C MET A 327 0.53 -16.62 -9.20
N VAL A 328 0.78 -17.92 -9.03
CA VAL A 328 1.78 -18.44 -8.06
C VAL A 328 3.18 -17.93 -8.35
N VAL A 329 3.64 -18.06 -9.61
CA VAL A 329 4.99 -17.59 -10.00
C VAL A 329 5.11 -16.07 -9.90
N PRO A 330 4.19 -15.26 -10.45
CA PRO A 330 4.15 -13.83 -10.22
C PRO A 330 4.22 -13.44 -8.73
N LEU A 331 3.41 -14.08 -7.87
CA LEU A 331 3.40 -13.80 -6.44
C LEU A 331 4.74 -14.09 -5.78
N ARG A 332 5.38 -15.22 -6.11
CA ARG A 332 6.72 -15.58 -5.60
C ARG A 332 7.76 -14.54 -5.98
N LEU A 333 7.78 -14.08 -7.22
CA LEU A 333 8.70 -13.04 -7.68
C LEU A 333 8.42 -11.69 -7.01
N LEU A 334 7.15 -11.36 -6.85
CA LEU A 334 6.74 -10.14 -6.14
C LEU A 334 7.06 -10.18 -4.64
N CYS A 335 7.19 -11.35 -4.00
CA CYS A 335 7.69 -11.43 -2.63
C CYS A 335 9.12 -10.85 -2.51
N PHE A 336 10.00 -11.12 -3.46
CA PHE A 336 11.33 -10.50 -3.50
C PHE A 336 11.24 -8.98 -3.73
N ALA A 337 10.36 -8.54 -4.64
CA ALA A 337 10.09 -7.12 -4.81
C ALA A 337 9.60 -6.48 -3.50
N GLY A 338 8.76 -7.16 -2.73
CA GLY A 338 8.24 -6.71 -1.44
C GLY A 338 9.34 -6.55 -0.39
N ILE A 339 10.31 -7.47 -0.33
CA ILE A 339 11.47 -7.36 0.56
C ILE A 339 12.26 -6.09 0.23
N PHE A 340 12.72 -5.94 -1.01
CA PHE A 340 13.53 -4.80 -1.40
C PHE A 340 12.79 -3.48 -1.27
N ARG A 341 11.52 -3.44 -1.65
CA ARG A 341 10.69 -2.24 -1.52
C ARG A 341 10.47 -1.85 -0.06
N SER A 342 10.30 -2.82 0.82
CA SER A 342 10.17 -2.55 2.26
C SER A 342 11.45 -1.95 2.83
N LEU A 343 12.60 -2.55 2.55
CA LEU A 343 13.90 -2.06 3.00
C LEU A 343 14.21 -0.67 2.43
N LEU A 344 13.83 -0.42 1.17
CA LEU A 344 13.98 0.87 0.52
C LEU A 344 13.24 1.99 1.27
N VAL A 345 12.06 1.72 1.85
CA VAL A 345 11.31 2.72 2.63
C VAL A 345 12.13 3.30 3.78
N ILE A 346 12.90 2.47 4.50
CA ILE A 346 13.74 2.94 5.61
C ILE A 346 14.96 3.69 5.09
N SER A 347 15.59 3.20 4.03
CA SER A 347 16.74 3.86 3.42
C SER A 347 16.35 5.24 2.84
N SER A 348 15.19 5.34 2.17
CA SER A 348 14.62 6.60 1.70
C SER A 348 14.32 7.56 2.85
N ALA A 349 13.68 7.07 3.93
CA ALA A 349 13.42 7.86 5.13
C ALA A 349 14.72 8.41 5.76
N SER A 350 15.79 7.61 5.73
CA SER A 350 17.11 8.00 6.24
C SER A 350 17.78 9.07 5.37
N LEU A 351 17.71 8.96 4.04
CA LEU A 351 18.21 9.99 3.13
C LEU A 351 17.46 11.32 3.32
N VAL A 352 16.14 11.27 3.47
CA VAL A 352 15.32 12.45 3.76
C VAL A 352 15.68 13.05 5.11
N ALA A 353 15.92 12.22 6.14
CA ALA A 353 16.36 12.68 7.47
C ALA A 353 17.71 13.37 7.44
N LEU A 354 18.60 12.97 6.52
CA LEU A 354 19.90 13.62 6.25
C LEU A 354 19.78 14.87 5.34
N ASN A 355 18.55 15.32 5.03
CA ASN A 355 18.26 16.42 4.11
C ASN A 355 18.78 16.20 2.68
N LYS A 356 18.74 14.95 2.20
CA LYS A 356 19.17 14.51 0.86
C LYS A 356 17.99 14.10 -0.03
N VAL A 357 16.94 14.92 -0.04
CA VAL A 357 15.69 14.66 -0.79
C VAL A 357 15.93 14.54 -2.30
N GLU A 358 16.88 15.33 -2.83
CA GLU A 358 17.22 15.30 -4.26
C GLU A 358 17.83 13.95 -4.67
N ILE A 359 18.64 13.36 -3.80
CA ILE A 359 19.24 12.04 -4.04
C ILE A 359 18.15 10.97 -4.05
N GLU A 360 17.22 11.02 -3.09
CA GLU A 360 16.09 10.09 -3.03
C GLU A 360 15.22 10.18 -4.29
N LEU A 361 14.90 11.40 -4.75
CA LEU A 361 14.18 11.60 -5.99
C LEU A 361 14.94 11.03 -7.20
N GLY A 362 16.26 11.24 -7.27
CA GLY A 362 17.10 10.66 -8.32
C GLY A 362 17.04 9.13 -8.33
N ILE A 363 17.16 8.48 -7.16
CA ILE A 363 17.04 7.02 -7.02
C ILE A 363 15.65 6.55 -7.49
N SER A 364 14.58 7.22 -7.08
CA SER A 364 13.21 6.88 -7.47
C SER A 364 12.97 6.99 -8.98
N LEU A 365 13.52 8.00 -9.63
CA LEU A 365 13.41 8.19 -11.10
C LEU A 365 14.21 7.11 -11.85
N VAL A 366 15.46 6.86 -11.45
CA VAL A 366 16.30 5.79 -12.04
C VAL A 366 15.66 4.44 -11.86
N GLN A 367 15.12 4.16 -10.69
CA GLN A 367 14.40 2.93 -10.40
C GLN A 367 13.16 2.76 -11.30
N GLY A 368 12.36 3.82 -11.49
CA GLY A 368 11.20 3.79 -12.39
C GLY A 368 11.60 3.52 -13.84
N LEU A 369 12.66 4.17 -14.31
CA LEU A 369 13.19 3.95 -15.67
C LEU A 369 13.74 2.51 -15.83
N LEU A 370 14.51 2.04 -14.86
CA LEU A 370 15.03 0.67 -14.86
C LEU A 370 13.89 -0.36 -14.85
N MET A 371 12.86 -0.12 -14.04
CA MET A 371 11.67 -0.97 -14.01
C MET A 371 10.98 -1.03 -15.36
N LEU A 372 10.84 0.12 -16.06
CA LEU A 372 10.28 0.17 -17.40
C LEU A 372 11.11 -0.67 -18.38
N ILE A 373 12.42 -0.44 -18.40
CA ILE A 373 13.34 -1.14 -19.32
C ILE A 373 13.31 -2.64 -19.05
N LEU A 374 13.50 -3.07 -17.80
CA LEU A 374 13.53 -4.49 -17.43
C LEU A 374 12.17 -5.17 -17.67
N ALA A 375 11.06 -4.52 -17.36
CA ALA A 375 9.74 -5.06 -17.60
C ALA A 375 9.45 -5.24 -19.10
N LEU A 376 9.90 -4.33 -19.96
CA LEU A 376 9.78 -4.45 -21.42
C LEU A 376 10.69 -5.56 -21.97
N LEU A 377 11.94 -5.63 -21.54
CA LEU A 377 12.89 -6.66 -21.98
C LEU A 377 12.45 -8.08 -21.58
N LEU A 378 11.90 -8.21 -20.38
CA LEU A 378 11.46 -9.51 -19.85
C LEU A 378 10.00 -9.85 -20.20
N LEU A 379 9.32 -8.99 -20.95
CA LEU A 379 7.91 -9.17 -21.32
C LEU A 379 7.66 -10.50 -22.08
N GLN A 380 8.63 -10.97 -22.84
CA GLN A 380 8.59 -12.27 -23.52
C GLN A 380 8.35 -13.46 -22.58
N PHE A 381 8.70 -13.34 -21.31
CA PHE A 381 8.43 -14.35 -20.27
C PHE A 381 7.06 -14.16 -19.58
N GLY A 382 6.17 -13.37 -20.18
CA GLY A 382 4.82 -13.11 -19.69
C GLY A 382 4.81 -12.34 -18.38
N THR A 383 3.78 -12.58 -17.57
CA THR A 383 3.57 -11.89 -16.27
C THR A 383 4.74 -12.11 -15.29
N ALA A 384 5.34 -13.31 -15.33
CA ALA A 384 6.51 -13.63 -14.48
C ALA A 384 7.71 -12.76 -14.83
N GLY A 385 7.97 -12.51 -16.11
CA GLY A 385 9.05 -11.64 -16.57
C GLY A 385 8.88 -10.19 -16.08
N VAL A 386 7.67 -9.65 -16.18
CA VAL A 386 7.38 -8.30 -15.65
C VAL A 386 7.60 -8.26 -14.13
N CYS A 387 7.13 -9.27 -13.37
CA CYS A 387 7.34 -9.35 -11.92
C CYS A 387 8.82 -9.44 -11.56
N LEU A 388 9.63 -10.18 -12.34
CA LEU A 388 11.07 -10.23 -12.18
C LEU A 388 11.71 -8.85 -12.42
N GLY A 389 11.30 -8.15 -13.49
CA GLY A 389 11.76 -6.78 -13.76
C GLY A 389 11.46 -5.83 -12.61
N VAL A 390 10.26 -5.92 -12.04
CA VAL A 390 9.85 -5.15 -10.84
C VAL A 390 10.75 -5.48 -9.65
N ALA A 391 11.01 -6.77 -9.40
CA ALA A 391 11.85 -7.21 -8.29
C ALA A 391 13.30 -6.72 -8.44
N CYS A 392 13.88 -6.86 -9.62
CA CYS A 392 15.23 -6.39 -9.93
C CYS A 392 15.36 -4.87 -9.79
N ALA A 393 14.36 -4.10 -10.28
CA ALA A 393 14.37 -2.65 -10.18
C ALA A 393 14.33 -2.19 -8.72
N HIS A 394 13.50 -2.81 -7.88
CA HIS A 394 13.48 -2.51 -6.44
C HIS A 394 14.77 -2.95 -5.74
N GLY A 395 15.36 -4.08 -6.14
CA GLY A 395 16.64 -4.55 -5.64
C GLY A 395 17.77 -3.56 -5.94
N VAL A 396 17.89 -3.13 -7.20
CA VAL A 396 18.89 -2.12 -7.60
C VAL A 396 18.66 -0.80 -6.87
N GLY A 397 17.40 -0.33 -6.79
CA GLY A 397 17.06 0.89 -6.05
C GLY A 397 17.47 0.82 -4.59
N TYR A 398 17.24 -0.31 -3.91
CA TYR A 398 17.67 -0.53 -2.53
C TYR A 398 19.20 -0.54 -2.39
N LEU A 399 19.90 -1.29 -3.24
CA LEU A 399 21.37 -1.37 -3.19
C LEU A 399 22.02 -0.02 -3.47
N THR A 400 21.49 0.75 -4.44
CA THR A 400 21.95 2.11 -4.74
C THR A 400 21.74 3.04 -3.55
N SER A 401 20.55 2.99 -2.93
CA SER A 401 20.24 3.77 -1.74
C SER A 401 21.15 3.42 -0.57
N LEU A 402 21.42 2.14 -0.36
CA LEU A 402 22.30 1.63 0.69
C LEU A 402 23.76 2.07 0.47
N PHE A 403 24.26 1.98 -0.77
CA PHE A 403 25.61 2.42 -1.12
C PHE A 403 25.81 3.92 -0.87
N ILE A 404 24.84 4.75 -1.30
CA ILE A 404 24.90 6.18 -1.06
C ILE A 404 24.82 6.50 0.44
N LEU A 405 23.95 5.81 1.18
CA LEU A 405 23.79 6.03 2.61
C LEU A 405 25.08 5.62 3.37
N ALA A 406 25.70 4.49 3.04
CA ALA A 406 26.96 4.05 3.61
C ALA A 406 28.06 5.11 3.43
N SER A 407 28.18 5.66 2.20
CA SER A 407 29.12 6.76 1.92
C SER A 407 28.86 8.00 2.77
N LYS A 408 27.59 8.38 3.01
CA LYS A 408 27.23 9.54 3.83
C LYS A 408 27.47 9.31 5.33
N LEU A 409 27.33 8.08 5.79
CA LEU A 409 27.53 7.69 7.19
C LEU A 409 28.99 7.32 7.48
N LYS A 410 29.90 7.38 6.48
CA LYS A 410 31.29 6.95 6.58
C LYS A 410 31.43 5.50 7.07
N GLN A 411 30.48 4.66 6.69
CA GLN A 411 30.45 3.22 6.97
C GLN A 411 30.79 2.44 5.70
N THR A 412 31.26 1.22 5.86
CA THR A 412 31.41 0.30 4.73
C THR A 412 30.05 -0.23 4.32
N TRP A 413 29.86 -0.47 3.03
CA TRP A 413 28.61 -1.06 2.53
C TRP A 413 28.36 -2.45 3.11
N THR A 414 29.43 -3.18 3.46
CA THR A 414 29.35 -4.48 4.13
C THR A 414 28.79 -4.36 5.54
N GLU A 415 29.17 -3.34 6.31
CA GLU A 415 28.59 -3.07 7.63
C GLU A 415 27.08 -2.82 7.54
N CYS A 416 26.65 -2.11 6.51
CA CYS A 416 25.22 -1.88 6.28
C CYS A 416 24.46 -3.15 5.86
N LEU A 417 25.13 -4.10 5.17
CA LEU A 417 24.52 -5.37 4.74
C LEU A 417 24.54 -6.43 5.84
N ILE A 418 25.48 -6.38 6.78
CA ILE A 418 25.61 -7.41 7.84
C ILE A 418 24.34 -7.54 8.68
N HIS A 419 23.58 -6.44 8.80
CA HIS A 419 22.29 -6.45 9.47
C HIS A 419 21.27 -7.36 8.79
N LEU A 420 21.41 -7.60 7.47
CA LEU A 420 20.52 -8.50 6.72
C LEU A 420 20.87 -9.98 6.96
N TYR A 421 22.12 -10.30 7.33
CA TYR A 421 22.52 -11.67 7.61
C TYR A 421 21.65 -12.33 8.67
N HIS A 422 21.34 -11.56 9.74
CA HIS A 422 20.46 -12.03 10.82
C HIS A 422 19.02 -12.29 10.38
N SER A 423 18.60 -11.81 9.21
CA SER A 423 17.29 -12.06 8.65
C SER A 423 17.31 -13.16 7.58
N VAL A 424 18.40 -13.26 6.83
CA VAL A 424 18.58 -14.28 5.78
C VAL A 424 18.70 -15.68 6.38
N VAL A 425 19.46 -15.85 7.46
CA VAL A 425 19.69 -17.17 8.08
C VAL A 425 18.39 -17.78 8.63
N PRO A 426 17.61 -17.09 9.49
CA PRO A 426 16.32 -17.63 9.94
C PRO A 426 15.34 -17.91 8.79
N SER A 427 15.38 -17.08 7.73
CA SER A 427 14.54 -17.29 6.54
C SER A 427 14.97 -18.54 5.75
N GLY A 428 16.27 -18.82 5.68
CA GLY A 428 16.81 -20.07 5.13
C GLY A 428 16.31 -21.29 5.90
N VAL A 429 16.29 -21.20 7.22
CA VAL A 429 15.73 -22.26 8.08
C VAL A 429 14.23 -22.47 7.82
N MET A 430 13.45 -21.39 7.62
CA MET A 430 12.04 -21.52 7.21
C MET A 430 11.89 -22.31 5.91
N VAL A 431 12.72 -22.03 4.90
CA VAL A 431 12.69 -22.74 3.61
C VAL A 431 13.02 -24.22 3.78
N LEU A 432 14.04 -24.52 4.58
CA LEU A 432 14.44 -25.91 4.87
C LEU A 432 13.36 -26.68 5.60
N ILE A 433 12.74 -26.09 6.64
CA ILE A 433 11.64 -26.71 7.40
C ILE A 433 10.45 -26.98 6.45
N SER A 434 10.10 -26.01 5.62
CA SER A 434 9.00 -26.18 4.66
C SER A 434 9.29 -27.27 3.63
N GLY A 435 10.54 -27.32 3.13
CA GLY A 435 10.99 -28.40 2.24
C GLY A 435 10.88 -29.78 2.90
N LEU A 436 11.30 -29.88 4.16
CA LEU A 436 11.20 -31.13 4.93
C LEU A 436 9.71 -31.54 5.13
N ILE A 437 8.83 -30.62 5.49
CA ILE A 437 7.39 -30.87 5.62
C ILE A 437 6.82 -31.35 4.27
N TRP A 438 7.22 -30.72 3.18
CA TRP A 438 6.76 -31.11 1.86
C TRP A 438 7.20 -32.55 1.48
N VAL A 439 8.46 -32.91 1.77
CA VAL A 439 8.98 -34.25 1.46
C VAL A 439 8.31 -35.31 2.33
N LEU A 440 8.13 -35.06 3.63
CA LEU A 440 7.61 -36.05 4.58
C LEU A 440 6.08 -36.21 4.52
N PHE A 441 5.34 -35.15 4.17
CA PHE A 441 3.87 -35.13 4.35
C PHE A 441 3.11 -34.71 3.09
N LYS A 442 3.74 -34.77 1.90
CA LYS A 442 3.17 -34.37 0.61
C LYS A 442 1.78 -34.98 0.35
N ASP A 443 1.61 -36.26 0.67
CA ASP A 443 0.41 -37.04 0.36
C ASP A 443 -0.53 -37.22 1.58
N SER A 444 -0.09 -36.78 2.78
CA SER A 444 -0.82 -37.00 4.05
C SER A 444 -1.71 -35.82 4.46
N PHE A 445 -1.45 -34.63 3.99
CA PHE A 445 -2.16 -33.42 4.40
C PHE A 445 -3.08 -32.86 3.32
N THR A 446 -4.28 -32.44 3.73
CA THR A 446 -5.09 -31.55 2.88
C THR A 446 -4.37 -30.20 2.68
N ASN A 447 -4.76 -29.47 1.65
CA ASN A 447 -4.13 -28.16 1.39
C ASN A 447 -4.20 -27.20 2.59
N LEU A 448 -5.28 -27.22 3.34
CA LEU A 448 -5.47 -26.35 4.51
C LEU A 448 -4.64 -26.80 5.72
N THR A 449 -4.61 -28.10 6.01
CA THR A 449 -3.79 -28.63 7.11
C THR A 449 -2.30 -28.46 6.82
N PHE A 450 -1.89 -28.60 5.58
CA PHE A 450 -0.52 -28.30 5.13
C PHE A 450 -0.15 -26.83 5.35
N LEU A 451 -1.06 -25.91 5.02
CA LEU A 451 -0.85 -24.47 5.26
C LEU A 451 -0.64 -24.15 6.73
N ILE A 452 -1.54 -24.67 7.58
CA ILE A 452 -1.47 -24.42 9.04
C ILE A 452 -0.17 -25.01 9.62
N ALA A 453 0.18 -26.26 9.25
CA ALA A 453 1.40 -26.91 9.70
C ALA A 453 2.66 -26.14 9.26
N ASN A 454 2.72 -25.68 8.00
CA ASN A 454 3.84 -24.87 7.50
C ASN A 454 3.95 -23.53 8.23
N ILE A 455 2.85 -22.80 8.39
CA ILE A 455 2.85 -21.52 9.10
C ILE A 455 3.35 -21.70 10.53
N ALA A 456 2.84 -22.71 11.23
CA ALA A 456 3.25 -22.99 12.60
C ALA A 456 4.73 -23.41 12.68
N ALA A 457 5.16 -24.41 11.91
CA ALA A 457 6.51 -24.93 11.97
C ALA A 457 7.56 -23.94 11.45
N CYS A 458 7.29 -23.25 10.34
CA CYS A 458 8.20 -22.21 9.82
C CYS A 458 8.27 -21.01 10.76
N GLY A 459 7.14 -20.58 11.33
CA GLY A 459 7.11 -19.48 12.30
C GLY A 459 7.87 -19.82 13.58
N THR A 460 7.67 -21.00 14.13
CA THR A 460 8.43 -21.45 15.31
C THR A 460 9.91 -21.62 15.00
N GLY A 461 10.27 -22.21 13.88
CA GLY A 461 11.65 -22.35 13.44
C GLY A 461 12.36 -21.01 13.25
N PHE A 462 11.68 -20.01 12.66
CA PHE A 462 12.18 -18.66 12.53
C PHE A 462 12.46 -18.03 13.91
N VAL A 463 11.48 -18.05 14.80
CA VAL A 463 11.59 -17.48 16.15
C VAL A 463 12.72 -18.15 16.95
N LEU A 464 12.84 -19.47 16.89
CA LEU A 464 13.90 -20.21 17.59
C LEU A 464 15.27 -19.85 17.03
N THR A 465 15.41 -19.72 15.71
CA THR A 465 16.68 -19.33 15.07
C THR A 465 17.08 -17.91 15.44
N VAL A 466 16.12 -16.96 15.41
CA VAL A 466 16.36 -15.57 15.87
C VAL A 466 16.79 -15.57 17.34
N PHE A 467 16.14 -16.34 18.19
CA PHE A 467 16.48 -16.45 19.61
C PHE A 467 17.89 -17.02 19.82
N TRP A 468 18.28 -18.01 19.02
CA TRP A 468 19.61 -18.62 19.07
C TRP A 468 20.71 -17.65 18.61
N MET A 469 20.44 -16.84 17.57
CA MET A 469 21.39 -15.87 17.00
C MET A 469 21.49 -14.58 17.85
N ASP A 470 20.39 -14.14 18.41
CA ASP A 470 20.29 -12.91 19.22
C ASP A 470 19.39 -13.13 20.45
N GLY A 471 19.99 -13.69 21.52
CA GLY A 471 19.27 -13.96 22.79
C GLY A 471 18.73 -12.70 23.47
N THR A 472 19.16 -11.50 23.04
CA THR A 472 18.68 -10.21 23.57
C THR A 472 17.51 -9.63 22.78
N PHE A 473 17.22 -10.21 21.60
CA PHE A 473 16.19 -9.73 20.67
C PHE A 473 14.87 -9.38 21.35
N PHE A 474 14.27 -10.32 22.09
CA PHE A 474 12.97 -10.09 22.73
C PHE A 474 13.02 -9.02 23.83
N LYS A 475 14.12 -8.88 24.55
CA LYS A 475 14.30 -7.83 25.57
C LYS A 475 14.39 -6.44 24.91
N GLN A 476 15.12 -6.35 23.79
CA GLN A 476 15.31 -5.09 23.08
C GLN A 476 14.10 -4.74 22.21
N ALA A 477 13.49 -5.69 21.53
CA ALA A 477 12.25 -5.50 20.76
C ALA A 477 11.10 -5.01 21.67
N ARG A 478 11.00 -5.56 22.89
CA ARG A 478 10.04 -5.07 23.88
C ARG A 478 10.30 -3.62 24.28
N LYS A 479 11.55 -3.21 24.45
CA LYS A 479 11.88 -1.79 24.69
C LYS A 479 11.51 -0.90 23.50
N PHE A 480 11.69 -1.38 22.27
CA PHE A 480 11.42 -0.60 21.05
C PHE A 480 9.94 -0.45 20.74
N LEU A 481 9.12 -1.48 21.05
CA LEU A 481 7.68 -1.49 20.78
C LEU A 481 6.83 -0.83 21.88
N PHE A 482 7.38 -0.64 23.08
CA PHE A 482 6.64 -0.13 24.23
C PHE A 482 7.18 1.21 24.78
N VAL A 483 8.10 1.87 24.07
CA VAL A 483 8.48 3.27 24.26
C VAL A 483 7.68 4.14 23.29
#